data_4add7983188f2762cad50601b3fc70e1
#
_entry.id   4add7983188f2762cad50601b3fc70e1
#
_cell.length_a   1.000
_cell.length_b   1.000
_cell.length_c   1.000
_cell.angle_alpha   90.00
_cell.angle_beta   90.00
_cell.angle_gamma   90.00
#
_symmetry.space_group_name_H-M   'P 1'
#
loop_
_entity.id
_entity.type
_entity.pdbx_description
1 polymer ?
#
loop_
_entity_poly.entity_id
_entity_poly.type
_entity_poly.pdbx_seq_one_letter_code
_entity_poly.pdbx_strand_id
1 'polypeptide(L)'
;NYTGSTAVPYDLTEDKDLKFSADKILSLITDKTRLLILINPNNPTGSFVEKPEIDKLAEGLKKHPHVTILSDEIYSRQIFDGKEMPTFFNYPELQDRLIVLDGWSKAYSMTGWRLGWCVCPKNLVPHVNKLLINSVSCTNAASQFAGIAALDGPDDSINVMMEQFNKRRKLIYEGLNSLPGVE
;
A
#
# COMPACT_ATOMS: atom_id res chain seq x y z
N ASN A 1 0.96 -2.71 -21.20
CA ASN A 1 -0.14 -1.78 -21.56
C ASN A 1 -1.40 -2.50 -22.04
N TYR A 2 -1.94 -3.47 -21.28
CA TYR A 2 -3.17 -4.19 -21.66
C TYR A 2 -4.40 -3.28 -21.79
N THR A 3 -4.42 -2.19 -21.02
CA THR A 3 -5.58 -1.27 -20.98
C THR A 3 -5.48 -0.11 -21.94
N GLY A 4 -4.34 0.10 -22.62
CA GLY A 4 -4.09 1.30 -23.44
C GLY A 4 -3.93 2.60 -22.62
N SER A 5 -3.88 2.50 -21.28
CA SER A 5 -3.71 3.67 -20.41
C SER A 5 -2.28 4.19 -20.42
N THR A 6 -2.11 5.50 -20.25
CA THR A 6 -0.81 6.14 -20.09
C THR A 6 -0.54 6.33 -18.60
N ALA A 7 0.63 5.86 -18.13
CA ALA A 7 1.07 6.12 -16.76
C ALA A 7 1.65 7.54 -16.66
N VAL A 8 1.22 8.28 -15.66
CA VAL A 8 1.79 9.57 -15.27
C VAL A 8 2.51 9.34 -13.95
N PRO A 9 3.85 9.27 -13.94
CA PRO A 9 4.60 9.02 -12.71
C PRO A 9 4.55 10.24 -11.80
N TYR A 10 4.44 9.97 -10.50
CA TYR A 10 4.74 10.93 -9.46
C TYR A 10 6.19 10.70 -9.02
N ASP A 11 7.04 11.69 -9.24
CA ASP A 11 8.46 11.57 -8.93
C ASP A 11 8.73 11.96 -7.46
N LEU A 12 9.21 10.98 -6.68
CA LEU A 12 9.65 11.18 -5.30
C LEU A 12 11.12 11.66 -5.20
N THR A 13 11.87 11.60 -6.31
CA THR A 13 13.32 11.89 -6.30
C THR A 13 13.65 13.38 -6.39
N GLU A 14 12.68 14.22 -6.73
CA GLU A 14 12.89 15.68 -6.80
C GLU A 14 13.14 16.31 -5.43
N ASP A 15 12.74 15.63 -4.34
CA ASP A 15 13.01 16.05 -2.98
C ASP A 15 14.04 15.09 -2.35
N LYS A 16 15.14 15.61 -1.80
CA LYS A 16 16.18 14.80 -1.15
C LYS A 16 15.65 13.89 -0.04
N ASP A 17 14.51 14.24 0.56
CA ASP A 17 13.88 13.49 1.62
C ASP A 17 12.85 12.46 1.11
N LEU A 18 12.68 12.28 -0.21
CA LEU A 18 11.67 11.41 -0.82
C LEU A 18 10.25 11.67 -0.28
N LYS A 19 9.96 12.93 0.06
CA LYS A 19 8.70 13.33 0.68
C LYS A 19 7.54 13.25 -0.29
N PHE A 20 6.45 12.70 0.22
CA PHE A 20 5.17 12.73 -0.44
C PHE A 20 4.54 14.14 -0.36
N SER A 21 3.89 14.58 -1.44
CA SER A 21 3.12 15.83 -1.46
C SER A 21 1.76 15.59 -2.11
N ALA A 22 0.72 15.74 -1.32
CA ALA A 22 -0.66 15.65 -1.79
C ALA A 22 -0.96 16.71 -2.87
N ASP A 23 -0.46 17.94 -2.73
CA ASP A 23 -0.66 19.02 -3.71
C ASP A 23 -0.07 18.65 -5.06
N LYS A 24 1.14 18.10 -5.08
CA LYS A 24 1.79 17.70 -6.33
C LYS A 24 0.98 16.60 -7.03
N ILE A 25 0.51 15.59 -6.30
CA ILE A 25 -0.35 14.54 -6.87
C ILE A 25 -1.65 15.13 -7.41
N LEU A 26 -2.32 15.97 -6.63
CA LEU A 26 -3.57 16.60 -7.04
C LEU A 26 -3.40 17.46 -8.30
N SER A 27 -2.25 18.13 -8.45
CA SER A 27 -1.93 18.93 -9.64
C SER A 27 -1.75 18.09 -10.92
N LEU A 28 -1.44 16.80 -10.79
CA LEU A 28 -1.30 15.89 -11.93
C LEU A 28 -2.64 15.28 -12.39
N ILE A 29 -3.71 15.44 -11.59
CA ILE A 29 -5.03 14.92 -11.94
C ILE A 29 -5.68 15.79 -13.01
N THR A 30 -6.17 15.14 -14.06
CA THR A 30 -6.90 15.76 -15.15
C THR A 30 -8.22 15.03 -15.38
N ASP A 31 -9.09 15.55 -16.24
CA ASP A 31 -10.35 14.89 -16.64
C ASP A 31 -10.12 13.51 -17.31
N LYS A 32 -8.89 13.24 -17.76
CA LYS A 32 -8.49 11.96 -18.34
C LYS A 32 -8.00 10.95 -17.30
N THR A 33 -7.69 11.38 -16.09
CA THR A 33 -7.21 10.51 -15.01
C THR A 33 -8.33 9.54 -14.62
N ARG A 34 -8.04 8.26 -14.57
CA ARG A 34 -8.99 7.20 -14.20
C ARG A 34 -8.64 6.50 -12.90
N LEU A 35 -7.35 6.40 -12.63
CA LEU A 35 -6.85 5.64 -11.48
C LEU A 35 -5.67 6.38 -10.86
N LEU A 36 -5.74 6.57 -9.56
CA LEU A 36 -4.61 6.95 -8.70
C LEU A 36 -4.14 5.69 -7.97
N ILE A 37 -2.85 5.38 -8.07
CA ILE A 37 -2.22 4.27 -7.34
C ILE A 37 -1.30 4.87 -6.28
N LEU A 38 -1.54 4.49 -5.04
CA LEU A 38 -0.70 4.85 -3.91
C LEU A 38 -0.22 3.57 -3.21
N ILE A 39 1.07 3.49 -2.94
CA ILE A 39 1.69 2.41 -2.15
C ILE A 39 2.21 3.04 -0.86
N ASN A 40 1.60 2.71 0.27
CA ASN A 40 2.00 3.27 1.57
C ASN A 40 1.95 2.19 2.67
N PRO A 41 3.04 1.93 3.38
CA PRO A 41 4.42 2.39 3.14
C PRO A 41 4.97 1.99 1.78
N ASN A 42 5.84 2.81 1.21
CA ASN A 42 6.29 2.68 -0.17
C ASN A 42 7.42 1.64 -0.34
N ASN A 43 7.32 0.88 -1.40
CA ASN A 43 8.39 0.02 -1.90
C ASN A 43 8.84 0.56 -3.28
N PRO A 44 10.14 0.87 -3.52
CA PRO A 44 11.32 0.43 -2.75
C PRO A 44 11.84 1.45 -1.73
N THR A 45 11.34 2.68 -1.69
CA THR A 45 11.95 3.79 -0.95
C THR A 45 11.87 3.66 0.57
N GLY A 46 10.90 2.88 1.08
CA GLY A 46 10.59 2.82 2.51
C GLY A 46 9.93 4.10 3.05
N SER A 47 9.62 5.06 2.18
CA SER A 47 8.94 6.29 2.59
C SER A 47 7.55 5.99 3.13
N PHE A 48 7.14 6.78 4.11
CA PHE A 48 5.87 6.66 4.78
C PHE A 48 5.09 7.97 4.66
N VAL A 49 3.88 7.89 4.13
CA VAL A 49 2.99 9.05 4.02
C VAL A 49 2.24 9.20 5.33
N GLU A 50 2.43 10.33 5.98
CA GLU A 50 1.78 10.62 7.25
C GLU A 50 0.33 11.08 7.08
N LYS A 51 -0.44 10.94 8.16
CA LYS A 51 -1.87 11.26 8.16
C LYS A 51 -2.22 12.65 7.60
N PRO A 52 -1.51 13.75 7.91
CA PRO A 52 -1.86 15.07 7.37
C PRO A 52 -1.84 15.14 5.83
N GLU A 53 -0.90 14.45 5.19
CA GLU A 53 -0.84 14.42 3.72
C GLU A 53 -1.93 13.50 3.13
N ILE A 54 -2.31 12.42 3.81
CA ILE A 54 -3.44 11.58 3.41
C ILE A 54 -4.76 12.34 3.59
N ASP A 55 -4.96 13.07 4.70
CA ASP A 55 -6.13 13.93 4.93
C ASP A 55 -6.28 14.96 3.78
N LYS A 56 -5.18 15.62 3.43
CA LYS A 56 -5.13 16.62 2.36
C LYS A 56 -5.43 16.01 0.99
N LEU A 57 -4.86 14.84 0.70
CA LEU A 57 -5.11 14.12 -0.53
C LEU A 57 -6.58 13.68 -0.61
N ALA A 58 -7.13 13.13 0.46
CA ALA A 58 -8.51 12.69 0.53
C ALA A 58 -9.48 13.86 0.29
N GLU A 59 -9.23 15.01 0.93
CA GLU A 59 -10.02 16.21 0.73
C GLU A 59 -9.95 16.73 -0.72
N GLY A 60 -8.74 16.77 -1.29
CA GLY A 60 -8.55 17.17 -2.68
C GLY A 60 -9.25 16.24 -3.68
N LEU A 61 -9.23 14.93 -3.41
CA LEU A 61 -9.86 13.92 -4.26
C LEU A 61 -11.38 14.04 -4.31
N LYS A 62 -12.04 14.69 -3.35
CA LYS A 62 -13.50 15.00 -3.44
C LYS A 62 -13.86 15.80 -4.67
N LYS A 63 -12.95 16.64 -5.16
CA LYS A 63 -13.13 17.45 -6.38
C LYS A 63 -12.96 16.63 -7.67
N HIS A 64 -12.50 15.38 -7.57
CA HIS A 64 -12.21 14.49 -8.68
C HIS A 64 -12.99 13.18 -8.57
N PRO A 65 -14.35 13.20 -8.59
CA PRO A 65 -15.17 12.00 -8.36
C PRO A 65 -15.00 10.89 -9.41
N HIS A 66 -14.44 11.22 -10.55
CA HIS A 66 -14.16 10.28 -11.66
C HIS A 66 -12.88 9.45 -11.47
N VAL A 67 -12.07 9.76 -10.45
CA VAL A 67 -10.81 9.06 -10.18
C VAL A 67 -11.03 7.92 -9.19
N THR A 68 -10.74 6.70 -9.58
CA THR A 68 -10.67 5.54 -8.69
C THR A 68 -9.35 5.57 -7.92
N ILE A 69 -9.37 5.19 -6.65
CA ILE A 69 -8.20 5.15 -5.79
C ILE A 69 -7.83 3.68 -5.56
N LEU A 70 -6.59 3.30 -5.83
CA LEU A 70 -6.02 2.03 -5.44
C LEU A 70 -4.93 2.29 -4.40
N SER A 71 -5.21 1.87 -3.16
CA SER A 71 -4.27 1.94 -2.04
C SER A 71 -3.67 0.56 -1.80
N ASP A 72 -2.37 0.41 -2.06
CA ASP A 72 -1.64 -0.80 -1.71
C ASP A 72 -1.05 -0.62 -0.31
N GLU A 73 -1.63 -1.33 0.65
CA GLU A 73 -1.32 -1.23 2.08
C GLU A 73 -0.59 -2.49 2.59
N ILE A 74 0.02 -3.27 1.68
CA ILE A 74 0.67 -4.55 2.01
C ILE A 74 1.74 -4.44 3.11
N TYR A 75 2.28 -3.27 3.37
CA TYR A 75 3.24 -2.99 4.43
C TYR A 75 2.62 -2.31 5.66
N SER A 76 1.29 -2.30 5.78
CA SER A 76 0.53 -1.61 6.84
C SER A 76 0.99 -1.95 8.26
N ARG A 77 1.47 -3.16 8.50
CA ARG A 77 1.98 -3.64 9.78
C ARG A 77 3.52 -3.57 9.91
N GLN A 78 4.22 -3.04 8.91
CA GLN A 78 5.67 -2.87 8.92
C GLN A 78 6.04 -1.38 9.06
N ILE A 79 5.54 -0.77 10.12
CA ILE A 79 5.74 0.65 10.44
C ILE A 79 6.60 0.76 11.69
N PHE A 80 7.50 1.73 11.70
CA PHE A 80 8.47 1.95 12.76
C PHE A 80 8.15 3.22 13.55
N ASP A 81 8.84 3.38 14.67
CA ASP A 81 8.87 4.62 15.48
C ASP A 81 7.51 4.99 16.07
N GLY A 82 6.64 3.99 16.32
CA GLY A 82 5.32 4.19 16.94
C GLY A 82 4.32 4.94 16.06
N LYS A 83 4.58 5.05 14.74
CA LYS A 83 3.64 5.67 13.82
C LYS A 83 2.46 4.73 13.53
N GLU A 84 1.31 5.33 13.24
CA GLU A 84 0.10 4.61 12.85
C GLU A 84 -0.15 4.72 11.34
N MET A 85 -0.65 3.64 10.74
CA MET A 85 -0.99 3.60 9.32
C MET A 85 -2.21 4.48 9.00
N PRO A 86 -2.07 5.54 8.22
CA PRO A 86 -3.22 6.30 7.73
C PRO A 86 -3.83 5.57 6.52
N THR A 87 -4.92 4.87 6.74
CA THR A 87 -5.64 4.16 5.68
C THR A 87 -6.75 5.00 5.06
N PHE A 88 -7.01 4.80 3.76
CA PHE A 88 -8.16 5.41 3.08
C PHE A 88 -9.52 4.87 3.53
N PHE A 89 -9.58 3.78 4.30
CA PHE A 89 -10.82 3.33 4.94
C PHE A 89 -11.44 4.36 5.87
N ASN A 90 -10.65 5.28 6.41
CA ASN A 90 -11.11 6.33 7.31
C ASN A 90 -11.88 7.48 6.61
N TYR A 91 -12.05 7.41 5.27
CA TYR A 91 -12.72 8.46 4.47
C TYR A 91 -13.96 7.87 3.78
N PRO A 92 -15.13 7.86 4.45
CA PRO A 92 -16.36 7.25 3.94
C PRO A 92 -16.79 7.76 2.57
N GLU A 93 -16.53 9.03 2.28
CA GLU A 93 -16.85 9.70 1.02
C GLU A 93 -16.06 9.19 -0.20
N LEU A 94 -14.99 8.43 0.02
CA LEU A 94 -14.18 7.85 -1.05
C LEU A 94 -14.46 6.36 -1.29
N GLN A 95 -15.22 5.70 -0.40
CA GLN A 95 -15.38 4.24 -0.40
C GLN A 95 -16.01 3.68 -1.68
N ASP A 96 -16.90 4.43 -2.33
CA ASP A 96 -17.55 3.98 -3.58
C ASP A 96 -16.58 3.86 -4.78
N ARG A 97 -15.35 4.31 -4.62
CA ARG A 97 -14.29 4.29 -5.64
C ARG A 97 -12.91 3.94 -5.08
N LEU A 98 -12.89 3.38 -3.89
CA LEU A 98 -11.68 2.94 -3.21
C LEU A 98 -11.44 1.44 -3.42
N ILE A 99 -10.23 1.09 -3.83
CA ILE A 99 -9.72 -0.28 -3.86
C ILE A 99 -8.53 -0.32 -2.89
N VAL A 100 -8.60 -1.17 -1.88
CA VAL A 100 -7.49 -1.41 -0.95
C VAL A 100 -6.95 -2.81 -1.17
N LEU A 101 -5.65 -2.91 -1.31
CA LEU A 101 -4.91 -4.17 -1.42
C LEU A 101 -4.11 -4.41 -0.15
N ASP A 102 -4.16 -5.61 0.38
CA ASP A 102 -3.30 -6.07 1.46
C ASP A 102 -3.21 -7.61 1.42
N GLY A 103 -2.50 -8.22 2.35
CA GLY A 103 -2.36 -9.65 2.40
C GLY A 103 -1.38 -10.14 3.46
N TRP A 104 -1.14 -11.44 3.44
CA TRP A 104 -0.33 -12.12 4.45
C TRP A 104 1.17 -12.13 4.15
N SER A 105 1.54 -11.83 2.91
CA SER A 105 2.92 -11.98 2.43
C SER A 105 3.95 -11.26 3.29
N LYS A 106 3.66 -10.05 3.76
CA LYS A 106 4.62 -9.18 4.46
C LYS A 106 4.43 -9.24 5.97
N ALA A 107 3.25 -8.88 6.46
CA ALA A 107 2.96 -8.84 7.89
C ALA A 107 3.17 -10.19 8.58
N TYR A 108 2.80 -11.29 7.91
CA TYR A 108 2.88 -12.64 8.46
C TYR A 108 4.04 -13.48 7.91
N SER A 109 4.96 -12.87 7.13
CA SER A 109 6.06 -13.59 6.47
C SER A 109 5.61 -14.77 5.60
N MET A 110 4.42 -14.67 4.98
CA MET A 110 3.76 -15.74 4.23
C MET A 110 3.86 -15.55 2.72
N THR A 111 5.02 -15.13 2.21
CA THR A 111 5.19 -14.84 0.77
C THR A 111 4.94 -16.07 -0.11
N GLY A 112 5.35 -17.25 0.32
CA GLY A 112 5.18 -18.52 -0.40
C GLY A 112 3.74 -19.06 -0.39
N TRP A 113 2.90 -18.60 0.52
CA TRP A 113 1.51 -19.04 0.64
C TRP A 113 0.56 -18.42 -0.40
N ARG A 114 1.00 -17.36 -1.07
CA ARG A 114 0.27 -16.67 -2.14
C ARG A 114 -1.13 -16.23 -1.73
N LEU A 115 -1.24 -15.60 -0.56
CA LEU A 115 -2.47 -15.05 -0.01
C LEU A 115 -2.48 -13.52 -0.08
N GLY A 116 -3.55 -12.97 -0.61
CA GLY A 116 -3.84 -11.55 -0.61
C GLY A 116 -5.34 -11.33 -0.67
N TRP A 117 -5.76 -10.12 -0.38
CA TRP A 117 -7.15 -9.71 -0.47
C TRP A 117 -7.25 -8.29 -1.04
N CYS A 118 -8.39 -7.99 -1.61
CA CYS A 118 -8.75 -6.63 -1.93
C CYS A 118 -10.16 -6.31 -1.42
N VAL A 119 -10.33 -5.10 -0.92
CA VAL A 119 -11.64 -4.50 -0.71
C VAL A 119 -11.87 -3.55 -1.87
N CYS A 120 -12.99 -3.68 -2.55
CA CYS A 120 -13.33 -2.83 -3.69
C CYS A 120 -14.83 -2.53 -3.74
N PRO A 121 -15.25 -1.51 -4.49
CA PRO A 121 -16.66 -1.20 -4.71
C PRO A 121 -17.45 -2.42 -5.24
N LYS A 122 -18.68 -2.57 -4.76
CA LYS A 122 -19.52 -3.74 -5.07
C LYS A 122 -19.71 -3.99 -6.57
N ASN A 123 -19.79 -2.93 -7.37
CA ASN A 123 -19.91 -3.02 -8.83
C ASN A 123 -18.66 -3.60 -9.51
N LEU A 124 -17.48 -3.54 -8.88
CA LEU A 124 -16.25 -4.12 -9.41
C LEU A 124 -16.09 -5.61 -9.06
N VAL A 125 -16.72 -6.09 -7.98
CA VAL A 125 -16.55 -7.47 -7.50
C VAL A 125 -16.78 -8.53 -8.58
N PRO A 126 -17.85 -8.48 -9.40
CA PRO A 126 -18.06 -9.49 -10.46
C PRO A 126 -16.94 -9.50 -11.50
N HIS A 127 -16.39 -8.33 -11.82
CA HIS A 127 -15.29 -8.19 -12.78
C HIS A 127 -13.97 -8.71 -12.22
N VAL A 128 -13.66 -8.39 -10.97
CA VAL A 128 -12.47 -8.90 -10.25
C VAL A 128 -12.56 -10.44 -10.15
N ASN A 129 -13.70 -10.98 -9.73
CA ASN A 129 -13.89 -12.43 -9.66
C ASN A 129 -13.70 -13.11 -11.02
N LYS A 130 -14.25 -12.56 -12.09
CA LYS A 130 -14.06 -13.09 -13.45
C LYS A 130 -12.60 -13.12 -13.84
N LEU A 131 -11.84 -12.06 -13.55
CA LEU A 131 -10.41 -12.01 -13.82
C LEU A 131 -9.64 -13.02 -12.98
N LEU A 132 -9.94 -13.16 -11.70
CA LEU A 132 -9.30 -14.14 -10.81
C LEU A 132 -9.53 -15.57 -11.27
N ILE A 133 -10.77 -15.94 -11.58
CA ILE A 133 -11.11 -17.28 -12.07
C ILE A 133 -10.33 -17.62 -13.35
N ASN A 134 -10.18 -16.65 -14.27
CA ASN A 134 -9.52 -16.88 -15.55
C ASN A 134 -7.99 -16.71 -15.52
N SER A 135 -7.42 -16.17 -14.43
CA SER A 135 -5.96 -15.98 -14.30
C SER A 135 -5.32 -16.97 -13.33
N VAL A 136 -5.90 -17.14 -12.13
CA VAL A 136 -5.31 -17.94 -11.06
C VAL A 136 -6.21 -19.08 -10.58
N SER A 137 -7.42 -19.20 -11.14
CA SER A 137 -8.47 -20.14 -10.80
C SER A 137 -9.02 -19.94 -9.39
N CYS A 138 -8.30 -20.37 -8.36
CA CYS A 138 -8.64 -20.15 -6.96
C CYS A 138 -7.40 -20.18 -6.07
N THR A 139 -7.53 -19.57 -4.90
CA THR A 139 -6.51 -19.67 -3.86
C THR A 139 -6.49 -21.07 -3.27
N ASN A 140 -5.31 -21.64 -3.07
CA ASN A 140 -5.12 -22.97 -2.48
C ASN A 140 -5.85 -23.09 -1.13
N ALA A 141 -6.62 -24.17 -0.93
CA ALA A 141 -7.43 -24.36 0.28
C ALA A 141 -6.59 -24.39 1.57
N ALA A 142 -5.44 -25.09 1.57
CA ALA A 142 -4.56 -25.12 2.73
C ALA A 142 -4.06 -23.72 3.10
N SER A 143 -3.75 -22.91 2.08
CA SER A 143 -3.36 -21.50 2.30
C SER A 143 -4.48 -20.68 2.93
N GLN A 144 -5.73 -20.88 2.53
CA GLN A 144 -6.87 -20.17 3.12
C GLN A 144 -7.02 -20.49 4.61
N PHE A 145 -6.92 -21.76 5.01
CA PHE A 145 -6.94 -22.13 6.43
C PHE A 145 -5.75 -21.56 7.20
N ALA A 146 -4.56 -21.57 6.60
CA ALA A 146 -3.39 -20.92 7.20
C ALA A 146 -3.59 -19.42 7.39
N GLY A 147 -4.24 -18.75 6.42
CA GLY A 147 -4.58 -17.33 6.52
C GLY A 147 -5.56 -17.02 7.65
N ILE A 148 -6.58 -17.86 7.84
CA ILE A 148 -7.51 -17.75 8.98
C ILE A 148 -6.74 -17.90 10.30
N ALA A 149 -5.93 -18.94 10.43
CA ALA A 149 -5.14 -19.17 11.64
C ALA A 149 -4.17 -18.01 11.95
N ALA A 150 -3.62 -17.37 10.91
CA ALA A 150 -2.76 -16.20 11.08
C ALA A 150 -3.51 -14.96 11.59
N LEU A 151 -4.77 -14.76 11.15
CA LEU A 151 -5.62 -13.65 11.58
C LEU A 151 -6.15 -13.85 13.01
N ASP A 152 -6.52 -15.09 13.35
CA ASP A 152 -7.08 -15.45 14.67
C ASP A 152 -5.98 -15.66 15.73
N GLY A 153 -4.75 -15.79 15.30
CA GLY A 153 -3.59 -16.00 16.16
C GLY A 153 -3.07 -14.72 16.83
N PRO A 154 -2.17 -14.87 17.81
CA PRO A 154 -1.55 -13.74 18.48
C PRO A 154 -0.57 -13.01 17.55
N ASP A 155 -0.36 -11.72 17.78
CA ASP A 155 0.59 -10.89 17.05
C ASP A 155 2.06 -11.09 17.45
N ASP A 156 2.37 -12.03 18.33
CA ASP A 156 3.71 -12.22 18.91
C ASP A 156 4.78 -12.44 17.83
N SER A 157 4.47 -13.23 16.81
CA SER A 157 5.40 -13.47 15.69
C SER A 157 5.68 -12.22 14.86
N ILE A 158 4.67 -11.37 14.68
CA ILE A 158 4.78 -10.08 13.98
C ILE A 158 5.66 -9.14 14.82
N ASN A 159 5.40 -9.06 16.12
CA ASN A 159 6.15 -8.21 17.03
C ASN A 159 7.64 -8.59 17.06
N VAL A 160 7.95 -9.88 17.19
CA VAL A 160 9.33 -10.40 17.12
C VAL A 160 10.00 -10.06 15.78
N MET A 161 9.30 -10.24 14.66
CA MET A 161 9.80 -9.88 13.34
C MET A 161 10.10 -8.37 13.25
N MET A 162 9.18 -7.52 13.74
CA MET A 162 9.34 -6.08 13.70
C MET A 162 10.49 -5.59 14.57
N GLU A 163 10.73 -6.20 15.72
CA GLU A 163 11.93 -5.91 16.53
C GLU A 163 13.22 -6.20 15.75
N GLN A 164 13.30 -7.34 15.06
CA GLN A 164 14.46 -7.71 14.26
C GLN A 164 14.64 -6.75 13.07
N PHE A 165 13.57 -6.37 12.39
CA PHE A 165 13.64 -5.40 11.31
C PHE A 165 14.10 -4.03 11.81
N ASN A 166 13.63 -3.59 12.97
CA ASN A 166 14.07 -2.32 13.54
C ASN A 166 15.56 -2.32 13.93
N LYS A 167 16.06 -3.43 14.50
CA LYS A 167 17.50 -3.60 14.78
C LYS A 167 18.34 -3.54 13.49
N ARG A 168 17.91 -4.27 12.46
CA ARG A 168 18.60 -4.30 11.16
C ARG A 168 18.53 -2.96 10.44
N ARG A 169 17.39 -2.26 10.50
CA ARG A 169 17.21 -0.92 9.95
C ARG A 169 18.25 0.04 10.53
N LYS A 170 18.37 0.07 11.85
CA LYS A 170 19.36 0.93 12.53
C LYS A 170 20.79 0.57 12.16
N LEU A 171 21.13 -0.71 12.19
CA LEU A 171 22.47 -1.19 11.84
C LEU A 171 22.88 -0.79 10.42
N ILE A 172 21.98 -0.98 9.44
CA ILE A 172 22.27 -0.62 8.03
C ILE A 172 22.37 0.89 7.88
N TYR A 173 21.45 1.64 8.46
CA TYR A 173 21.44 3.10 8.38
C TYR A 173 22.72 3.69 8.96
N GLU A 174 23.08 3.32 10.18
CA GLU A 174 24.31 3.79 10.85
C GLU A 174 25.57 3.33 10.11
N GLY A 175 25.59 2.06 9.66
CA GLY A 175 26.73 1.50 8.93
C GLY A 175 26.96 2.19 7.59
N LEU A 176 25.92 2.42 6.79
CA LEU A 176 26.06 3.11 5.50
C LEU A 176 26.46 4.58 5.69
N ASN A 177 25.85 5.30 6.62
CA ASN A 177 26.20 6.71 6.88
C ASN A 177 27.61 6.89 7.44
N SER A 178 28.26 5.83 7.94
CA SER A 178 29.66 5.88 8.36
C SER A 178 30.67 5.79 7.22
N LEU A 179 30.20 5.43 6.00
CA LEU A 179 31.08 5.25 4.84
C LEU A 179 31.30 6.57 4.10
N PRO A 180 32.54 6.91 3.72
CA PRO A 180 32.80 8.09 2.91
C PRO A 180 32.08 8.06 1.56
N GLY A 181 31.38 9.14 1.22
CA GLY A 181 30.69 9.29 -0.07
C GLY A 181 29.31 8.60 -0.15
N VAL A 182 28.78 8.14 0.98
CA VAL A 182 27.39 7.70 1.10
C VAL A 182 26.59 8.79 1.80
N GLU A 183 25.52 9.26 1.16
CA GLU A 183 24.57 10.25 1.69
C GLU A 183 23.16 9.63 1.75
#